data_8ecd06aa8fd49e4ae138e4b1f745eb9d
#
_entry.id   8ecd06aa8fd49e4ae138e4b1f745eb9d
#
_cell.length_a   1.000
_cell.length_b   1.000
_cell.length_c   1.000
_cell.angle_alpha   90.00
_cell.angle_beta   90.00
_cell.angle_gamma   90.00
#
_symmetry.space_group_name_H-M   'P 1'
#
loop_
_entity.id
_entity.type
_entity.pdbx_description
1 polymer ?
#
loop_
_entity_poly.entity_id
_entity_poly.type
_entity_poly.pdbx_seq_one_letter_code
_entity_poly.pdbx_strand_id
1 'polypeptide(L)'
;VFSGTDGEGYRSYCTEQQGTRTILLSELPVFTMPEKLLARILDRVQMAEPLKGTVLDLYKGMHSRFRDLLWKDAVNLILCPAGAGIEKSRRLNFTLDLVNLSIDYTNDEYAQHISAVMDLVKNEKNFHLTLLPESPFQEIQIAMPGEAVSVLRCKEPYTAFVFLNSTLTKSVSDYLSELIGNYAADRRSTLETLDKLRHLSGR
;
A
#
# COMPACT_ATOMS: atom_id res chain seq x y z
N VAL A 1 8.36 5.93 -19.06
CA VAL A 1 7.96 4.53 -18.84
C VAL A 1 9.15 3.83 -18.21
N PHE A 2 8.94 3.26 -17.02
CA PHE A 2 9.95 2.45 -16.35
C PHE A 2 9.58 0.98 -16.57
N SER A 3 10.54 0.18 -17.04
CA SER A 3 10.37 -1.26 -17.17
C SER A 3 10.88 -1.97 -15.91
N GLY A 4 10.59 -3.27 -15.75
CA GLY A 4 10.98 -4.03 -14.54
C GLY A 4 12.48 -4.05 -14.21
N THR A 5 13.35 -3.50 -15.06
CA THR A 5 14.79 -3.36 -14.85
C THR A 5 15.22 -1.97 -14.36
N ASP A 6 14.31 -0.99 -14.33
CA ASP A 6 14.60 0.39 -13.94
C ASP A 6 13.90 0.81 -12.63
N GLY A 7 13.91 -0.09 -11.67
CA GLY A 7 13.28 0.13 -10.36
C GLY A 7 13.91 1.26 -9.54
N GLU A 8 15.21 1.52 -9.71
CA GLU A 8 15.92 2.60 -9.03
C GLU A 8 15.48 3.99 -9.53
N GLY A 9 15.39 4.18 -10.84
CA GLY A 9 14.94 5.44 -11.43
C GLY A 9 13.49 5.77 -11.02
N TYR A 10 12.60 4.77 -11.02
CA TYR A 10 11.23 4.94 -10.55
C TYR A 10 11.16 5.30 -9.05
N ARG A 11 11.96 4.66 -8.20
CA ARG A 11 12.01 4.94 -6.77
C ARG A 11 12.56 6.34 -6.46
N SER A 12 13.68 6.71 -7.09
CA SER A 12 14.26 8.04 -6.96
C SER A 12 13.22 9.10 -7.33
N TYR A 13 12.57 8.91 -8.47
CA TYR A 13 11.49 9.79 -8.91
C TYR A 13 10.37 9.91 -7.87
N CYS A 14 9.86 8.79 -7.35
CA CYS A 14 8.78 8.81 -6.35
C CYS A 14 9.19 9.41 -5.01
N THR A 15 10.48 9.41 -4.66
CA THR A 15 10.99 9.96 -3.39
C THR A 15 11.33 11.44 -3.46
N GLU A 16 11.65 11.97 -4.63
CA GLU A 16 12.04 13.37 -4.83
C GLU A 16 10.83 14.33 -4.87
N GLN A 17 9.64 13.80 -5.16
CA GLN A 17 8.42 14.62 -5.22
C GLN A 17 7.95 15.00 -3.81
N GLN A 18 7.65 16.29 -3.59
CA GLN A 18 7.10 16.82 -2.34
C GLN A 18 5.58 16.99 -2.46
N GLY A 19 4.89 16.98 -1.34
CA GLY A 19 3.46 17.27 -1.25
C GLY A 19 2.59 16.07 -0.86
N THR A 20 1.29 16.31 -0.72
CA THR A 20 0.31 15.29 -0.35
C THR A 20 0.35 14.12 -1.32
N ARG A 21 0.41 12.91 -0.77
CA ARG A 21 0.44 11.68 -1.55
C ARG A 21 -0.86 10.93 -1.42
N THR A 22 -1.47 10.64 -2.55
CA THR A 22 -2.66 9.80 -2.60
C THR A 22 -2.30 8.48 -3.27
N ILE A 23 -2.60 7.37 -2.59
CA ILE A 23 -2.26 6.02 -3.03
C ILE A 23 -3.52 5.18 -3.01
N LEU A 24 -3.91 4.63 -4.15
CA LEU A 24 -5.01 3.68 -4.29
C LEU A 24 -4.46 2.27 -4.45
N LEU A 25 -4.83 1.37 -3.53
CA LEU A 25 -4.39 -0.02 -3.49
C LEU A 25 -5.57 -0.95 -3.30
N SER A 26 -5.44 -2.15 -3.84
CA SER A 26 -6.40 -3.26 -3.62
C SER A 26 -6.08 -4.12 -2.39
N GLU A 27 -4.89 -3.95 -1.80
CA GLU A 27 -4.38 -4.79 -0.72
C GLU A 27 -3.70 -3.95 0.36
N LEU A 28 -3.50 -4.55 1.55
CA LEU A 28 -2.76 -3.90 2.62
C LEU A 28 -1.30 -3.68 2.20
N PRO A 29 -0.81 -2.44 2.23
CA PRO A 29 0.53 -2.14 1.76
C PRO A 29 1.58 -2.60 2.78
N VAL A 30 2.60 -3.30 2.28
CA VAL A 30 3.67 -3.85 3.13
C VAL A 30 4.38 -2.80 3.99
N PHE A 31 4.47 -1.55 3.52
CA PHE A 31 5.13 -0.47 4.26
C PHE A 31 4.38 -0.04 5.54
N THR A 32 3.12 -0.48 5.73
CA THR A 32 2.37 -0.27 6.99
C THR A 32 2.53 -1.43 7.98
N MET A 33 3.18 -2.53 7.56
CA MET A 33 3.37 -3.72 8.38
C MET A 33 4.50 -3.49 9.41
N PRO A 34 4.42 -4.02 10.64
CA PRO A 34 5.56 -4.07 11.55
C PRO A 34 6.69 -4.98 11.04
N GLU A 35 7.95 -4.57 11.17
CA GLU A 35 9.12 -5.36 10.73
C GLU A 35 9.12 -6.77 11.33
N LYS A 36 8.80 -6.88 12.63
CA LYS A 36 8.73 -8.17 13.34
C LYS A 36 7.69 -9.12 12.73
N LEU A 37 6.58 -8.57 12.22
CA LEU A 37 5.56 -9.37 11.58
C LEU A 37 6.05 -9.88 10.22
N LEU A 38 6.67 -9.02 9.42
CA LEU A 38 7.27 -9.42 8.15
C LEU A 38 8.34 -10.50 8.35
N ALA A 39 9.27 -10.30 9.27
CA ALA A 39 10.31 -11.29 9.57
C ALA A 39 9.71 -12.66 9.92
N ARG A 40 8.68 -12.70 10.77
CA ARG A 40 7.97 -13.94 11.14
C ARG A 40 7.28 -14.61 9.93
N ILE A 41 6.67 -13.82 9.04
CA ILE A 41 6.08 -14.35 7.80
C ILE A 41 7.15 -15.01 6.93
N LEU A 42 8.29 -14.34 6.75
CA LEU A 42 9.41 -14.86 5.97
C LEU A 42 10.00 -16.14 6.57
N ASP A 43 10.08 -16.23 7.90
CA ASP A 43 10.48 -17.45 8.61
C ASP A 43 9.49 -18.59 8.40
N ARG A 44 8.19 -18.30 8.51
CA ARG A 44 7.13 -19.32 8.31
C ARG A 44 7.18 -19.93 6.91
N VAL A 45 7.47 -19.13 5.89
CA VAL A 45 7.61 -19.65 4.50
C VAL A 45 9.00 -20.21 4.22
N GLN A 46 9.85 -20.34 5.22
CA GLN A 46 11.19 -20.90 5.13
C GLN A 46 12.06 -20.23 4.05
N MET A 47 11.96 -18.91 3.94
CA MET A 47 12.77 -18.17 2.98
C MET A 47 14.25 -18.31 3.28
N ALA A 48 15.06 -18.60 2.23
CA ALA A 48 16.51 -18.71 2.38
C ALA A 48 17.12 -17.41 2.94
N GLU A 49 18.02 -17.52 3.92
CA GLU A 49 18.60 -16.39 4.66
C GLU A 49 19.14 -15.24 3.78
N PRO A 50 19.87 -15.49 2.67
CA PRO A 50 20.34 -14.39 1.83
C PRO A 50 19.18 -13.58 1.22
N LEU A 51 18.12 -14.26 0.76
CA LEU A 51 16.95 -13.61 0.18
C LEU A 51 16.12 -12.91 1.26
N LYS A 52 15.96 -13.52 2.43
CA LYS A 52 15.29 -12.92 3.59
C LYS A 52 15.96 -11.63 4.01
N GLY A 53 17.30 -11.63 4.12
CA GLY A 53 18.07 -10.42 4.41
C GLY A 53 17.81 -9.30 3.41
N THR A 54 17.88 -9.61 2.11
CA THR A 54 17.58 -8.66 1.03
C THR A 54 16.16 -8.08 1.15
N VAL A 55 15.15 -8.93 1.36
CA VAL A 55 13.76 -8.49 1.52
C VAL A 55 13.58 -7.57 2.73
N LEU A 56 14.20 -7.90 3.87
CA LEU A 56 14.11 -7.08 5.09
C LEU A 56 14.81 -5.72 4.90
N ASP A 57 15.95 -5.67 4.23
CA ASP A 57 16.67 -4.41 3.98
C ASP A 57 15.89 -3.50 3.01
N LEU A 58 15.29 -4.07 1.97
CA LEU A 58 14.40 -3.34 1.07
C LEU A 58 13.16 -2.82 1.80
N TYR A 59 12.57 -3.66 2.66
CA TYR A 59 11.45 -3.26 3.51
C TYR A 59 11.82 -2.10 4.44
N LYS A 60 12.97 -2.17 5.14
CA LYS A 60 13.43 -1.09 6.03
C LYS A 60 13.57 0.23 5.29
N GLY A 61 14.17 0.20 4.10
CA GLY A 61 14.26 1.39 3.25
C GLY A 61 12.90 1.99 2.90
N MET A 62 11.95 1.15 2.54
CA MET A 62 10.59 1.56 2.18
C MET A 62 9.80 2.06 3.40
N HIS A 63 9.88 1.37 4.53
CA HIS A 63 9.22 1.76 5.77
C HIS A 63 9.77 3.08 6.31
N SER A 64 11.09 3.28 6.28
CA SER A 64 11.72 4.55 6.67
C SER A 64 11.20 5.72 5.83
N ARG A 65 11.17 5.56 4.51
CA ARG A 65 10.62 6.59 3.59
C ARG A 65 9.15 6.89 3.87
N PHE A 66 8.36 5.88 4.13
CA PHE A 66 6.95 6.06 4.52
C PHE A 66 6.82 6.87 5.81
N ARG A 67 7.65 6.59 6.82
CA ARG A 67 7.70 7.37 8.07
C ARG A 67 8.13 8.82 7.82
N ASP A 68 9.13 9.03 6.98
CA ASP A 68 9.58 10.37 6.60
C ASP A 68 8.49 11.17 5.87
N LEU A 69 7.69 10.49 5.04
CA LEU A 69 6.52 11.09 4.39
C LEU A 69 5.46 11.52 5.39
N LEU A 70 5.12 10.67 6.35
CA LEU A 70 4.15 11.00 7.40
C LEU A 70 4.58 12.19 8.26
N TRP A 71 5.89 12.42 8.36
CA TRP A 71 6.46 13.55 9.09
C TRP A 71 6.36 14.86 8.31
N LYS A 72 6.48 14.81 6.99
CA LYS A 72 6.56 15.99 6.12
C LYS A 72 5.23 16.35 5.47
N ASP A 73 4.47 15.35 5.04
CA ASP A 73 3.33 15.51 4.14
C ASP A 73 2.14 14.66 4.60
N ALA A 74 0.96 15.00 4.08
CA ALA A 74 -0.20 14.15 4.26
C ALA A 74 -0.14 12.93 3.32
N VAL A 75 -0.46 11.75 3.85
CA VAL A 75 -0.61 10.51 3.09
C VAL A 75 -2.07 10.09 3.10
N ASN A 76 -2.71 10.13 1.94
CA ASN A 76 -4.05 9.62 1.74
C ASN A 76 -3.94 8.20 1.16
N LEU A 77 -4.31 7.21 1.94
CA LEU A 77 -4.37 5.82 1.52
C LEU A 77 -5.82 5.45 1.22
N ILE A 78 -6.08 5.01 0.00
CA ILE A 78 -7.38 4.48 -0.42
C ILE A 78 -7.22 2.98 -0.55
N LEU A 79 -7.93 2.24 0.28
CA LEU A 79 -7.89 0.78 0.31
C LEU A 79 -9.24 0.18 -0.02
N CYS A 80 -9.20 -0.95 -0.69
CA CYS A 80 -10.37 -1.78 -0.91
C CYS A 80 -10.19 -3.15 -0.23
N PRO A 81 -10.32 -3.25 1.09
CA PRO A 81 -10.05 -4.48 1.83
C PRO A 81 -11.13 -5.55 1.63
N ALA A 82 -12.30 -5.16 1.11
CA ALA A 82 -13.47 -6.03 0.98
C ALA A 82 -13.79 -6.42 -0.47
N GLY A 83 -13.10 -5.82 -1.44
CA GLY A 83 -13.38 -6.03 -2.85
C GLY A 83 -12.90 -7.38 -3.33
N ALA A 84 -13.79 -8.30 -3.48
CA ALA A 84 -13.61 -9.67 -3.92
C ALA A 84 -13.52 -10.70 -2.79
N GLY A 85 -14.52 -10.69 -1.92
CA GLY A 85 -14.67 -11.74 -0.91
C GLY A 85 -13.44 -11.86 -0.04
N ILE A 86 -13.59 -11.55 1.19
CA ILE A 86 -12.56 -11.59 2.26
C ILE A 86 -11.67 -12.84 2.20
N GLU A 87 -12.08 -13.87 1.48
CA GLU A 87 -11.37 -15.14 1.31
C GLU A 87 -10.27 -15.12 0.23
N LYS A 88 -10.29 -14.18 -0.73
CA LYS A 88 -9.37 -14.23 -1.89
C LYS A 88 -8.18 -13.27 -1.83
N SER A 89 -8.17 -12.25 -0.98
CA SER A 89 -7.12 -11.23 -1.01
C SER A 89 -6.26 -11.14 0.26
N ARG A 90 -6.17 -12.22 1.04
CA ARG A 90 -5.26 -12.28 2.19
C ARG A 90 -3.85 -12.62 1.74
N ARG A 91 -3.35 -11.87 0.75
CA ARG A 91 -2.00 -12.04 0.25
C ARG A 91 -1.16 -10.82 0.55
N LEU A 92 0.02 -11.07 1.03
CA LEU A 92 1.09 -10.11 1.06
C LEU A 92 1.75 -10.12 -0.30
N ASN A 93 1.50 -9.11 -1.11
CA ASN A 93 2.21 -8.90 -2.36
C ASN A 93 3.31 -7.88 -2.14
N PHE A 94 4.51 -8.32 -2.41
CA PHE A 94 5.72 -7.56 -2.21
C PHE A 94 6.47 -7.53 -3.54
N THR A 95 6.34 -6.43 -4.26
CA THR A 95 7.07 -6.22 -5.50
C THR A 95 8.15 -5.18 -5.23
N LEU A 96 9.37 -5.62 -5.10
CA LEU A 96 10.55 -4.78 -4.94
C LEU A 96 11.64 -5.26 -5.87
N ASP A 97 11.99 -4.44 -6.84
CA ASP A 97 13.03 -4.67 -7.85
C ASP A 97 12.92 -6.02 -8.55
N LEU A 98 13.78 -6.94 -8.19
CA LEU A 98 13.85 -8.29 -8.74
C LEU A 98 13.11 -9.33 -7.87
N VAL A 99 12.52 -8.89 -6.76
CA VAL A 99 11.86 -9.79 -5.80
C VAL A 99 10.35 -9.58 -5.87
N ASN A 100 9.66 -10.55 -6.45
CA ASN A 100 8.21 -10.65 -6.39
C ASN A 100 7.84 -11.72 -5.40
N LEU A 101 7.27 -11.32 -4.29
CA LEU A 101 6.76 -12.23 -3.28
C LEU A 101 5.24 -12.11 -3.23
N SER A 102 4.59 -13.23 -3.36
CA SER A 102 3.17 -13.37 -3.06
C SER A 102 3.02 -14.44 -1.99
N ILE A 103 2.70 -14.02 -0.78
CA ILE A 103 2.62 -14.89 0.39
C ILE A 103 1.22 -14.80 0.97
N ASP A 104 0.57 -15.94 1.18
CA ASP A 104 -0.72 -15.97 1.87
C ASP A 104 -0.52 -15.67 3.36
N TYR A 105 -1.33 -14.77 3.91
CA TYR A 105 -1.38 -14.54 5.34
C TYR A 105 -2.06 -15.70 6.07
N THR A 106 -1.60 -16.00 7.27
CA THR A 106 -2.49 -16.63 8.26
C THR A 106 -3.50 -15.60 8.78
N ASN A 107 -4.58 -16.07 9.37
CA ASN A 107 -5.58 -15.19 9.97
C ASN A 107 -4.98 -14.24 11.02
N ASP A 108 -4.08 -14.77 11.86
CA ASP A 108 -3.40 -14.00 12.89
C ASP A 108 -2.46 -12.93 12.31
N GLU A 109 -1.68 -13.27 11.28
CA GLU A 109 -0.80 -12.32 10.59
C GLU A 109 -1.59 -11.17 9.94
N TYR A 110 -2.70 -11.51 9.29
CA TYR A 110 -3.58 -10.50 8.69
C TYR A 110 -4.20 -9.58 9.76
N ALA A 111 -4.68 -10.15 10.86
CA ALA A 111 -5.23 -9.39 11.99
C ALA A 111 -4.18 -8.47 12.63
N GLN A 112 -2.93 -8.92 12.74
CA GLN A 112 -1.83 -8.08 13.24
C GLN A 112 -1.48 -6.95 12.28
N HIS A 113 -1.49 -7.18 10.96
CA HIS A 113 -1.28 -6.12 10.00
C HIS A 113 -2.40 -5.08 10.05
N ILE A 114 -3.68 -5.50 10.10
CA ILE A 114 -4.80 -4.58 10.29
C ILE A 114 -4.62 -3.76 11.58
N SER A 115 -4.20 -4.39 12.67
CA SER A 115 -3.96 -3.69 13.94
C SER A 115 -2.89 -2.59 13.79
N ALA A 116 -1.82 -2.85 13.03
CA ALA A 116 -0.81 -1.84 12.75
C ALA A 116 -1.37 -0.66 11.92
N VAL A 117 -2.23 -0.94 10.93
CA VAL A 117 -2.93 0.12 10.18
C VAL A 117 -3.87 0.92 11.09
N MET A 118 -4.59 0.26 12.01
CA MET A 118 -5.42 0.95 13.02
C MET A 118 -4.59 1.88 13.90
N ASP A 119 -3.39 1.46 14.28
CA ASP A 119 -2.49 2.29 15.07
C ASP A 119 -1.99 3.51 14.29
N LEU A 120 -1.72 3.38 12.99
CA LEU A 120 -1.43 4.52 12.13
C LEU A 120 -2.62 5.49 12.07
N VAL A 121 -3.83 4.98 11.84
CA VAL A 121 -5.05 5.80 11.83
C VAL A 121 -5.27 6.52 13.17
N LYS A 122 -4.94 5.90 14.30
CA LYS A 122 -5.11 6.51 15.64
C LYS A 122 -4.07 7.58 15.94
N ASN A 123 -2.82 7.31 15.61
CA ASN A 123 -1.69 8.05 16.17
C ASN A 123 -1.07 9.06 15.20
N GLU A 124 -1.19 8.83 13.88
CA GLU A 124 -0.57 9.67 12.87
C GLU A 124 -1.58 10.69 12.32
N LYS A 125 -1.33 11.97 12.58
CA LYS A 125 -2.24 13.05 12.16
C LYS A 125 -2.29 13.20 10.64
N ASN A 126 -1.17 12.96 9.98
CA ASN A 126 -1.00 13.11 8.53
C ASN A 126 -1.37 11.83 7.75
N PHE A 127 -1.86 10.79 8.43
CA PHE A 127 -2.31 9.56 7.79
C PHE A 127 -3.84 9.53 7.69
N HIS A 128 -4.34 9.51 6.48
CA HIS A 128 -5.76 9.44 6.18
C HIS A 128 -6.06 8.14 5.42
N LEU A 129 -7.03 7.40 5.89
CA LEU A 129 -7.45 6.13 5.31
C LEU A 129 -8.89 6.21 4.84
N THR A 130 -9.11 5.96 3.56
CA THR A 130 -10.44 5.79 2.95
C THR A 130 -10.63 4.33 2.56
N LEU A 131 -11.71 3.71 3.01
CA LEU A 131 -12.05 2.33 2.73
C LEU A 131 -13.14 2.26 1.65
N LEU A 132 -12.85 1.61 0.53
CA LEU A 132 -13.81 1.41 -0.55
C LEU A 132 -14.47 0.03 -0.42
N PRO A 133 -15.78 -0.09 -0.74
CA PRO A 133 -16.47 -1.38 -0.74
C PRO A 133 -15.99 -2.30 -1.86
N GLU A 134 -15.60 -1.73 -3.01
CA GLU A 134 -15.11 -2.45 -4.17
C GLU A 134 -13.90 -1.74 -4.77
N SER A 135 -12.95 -2.52 -5.29
CA SER A 135 -11.81 -1.94 -5.99
C SER A 135 -12.23 -1.52 -7.41
N PRO A 136 -12.03 -0.25 -7.77
CA PRO A 136 -12.25 0.18 -9.15
C PRO A 136 -11.25 -0.47 -10.12
N PHE A 137 -10.13 -0.98 -9.61
CA PHE A 137 -9.07 -1.62 -10.40
C PHE A 137 -8.52 -2.85 -9.66
N GLN A 138 -8.58 -4.02 -10.28
CA GLN A 138 -8.16 -5.28 -9.64
C GLN A 138 -6.64 -5.51 -9.65
N GLU A 139 -5.94 -4.96 -10.62
CA GLU A 139 -4.53 -5.28 -10.88
C GLU A 139 -3.65 -4.03 -11.00
N ILE A 140 -4.17 -2.88 -10.64
CA ILE A 140 -3.51 -1.59 -10.83
C ILE A 140 -3.44 -0.87 -9.49
N GLN A 141 -2.25 -0.39 -9.17
CA GLN A 141 -2.04 0.59 -8.11
C GLN A 141 -1.85 1.97 -8.75
N ILE A 142 -2.44 2.97 -8.14
CA ILE A 142 -2.28 4.35 -8.57
C ILE A 142 -1.66 5.12 -7.42
N ALA A 143 -0.56 5.82 -7.69
CA ALA A 143 0.07 6.71 -6.73
C ALA A 143 0.23 8.10 -7.36
N MET A 144 -0.05 9.13 -6.59
CA MET A 144 0.20 10.52 -6.97
C MET A 144 1.26 11.10 -6.03
N PRO A 145 2.53 11.01 -6.40
CA PRO A 145 3.58 11.74 -5.72
C PRO A 145 3.63 13.18 -6.26
N GLY A 146 3.01 14.12 -5.53
CA GLY A 146 2.95 15.53 -5.98
C GLY A 146 2.14 15.70 -7.27
N GLU A 147 2.76 16.29 -8.31
CA GLU A 147 2.11 16.61 -9.59
C GLU A 147 2.16 15.49 -10.64
N ALA A 148 2.63 14.31 -10.27
CA ALA A 148 2.73 13.18 -11.18
C ALA A 148 1.71 12.10 -10.85
N VAL A 149 1.35 11.30 -11.85
CA VAL A 149 0.56 10.07 -11.68
C VAL A 149 1.44 8.89 -12.02
N SER A 150 1.57 7.97 -11.08
CA SER A 150 2.21 6.69 -11.27
C SER A 150 1.15 5.59 -11.27
N VAL A 151 1.14 4.79 -12.31
CA VAL A 151 0.29 3.62 -12.45
C VAL A 151 1.17 2.38 -12.52
N LEU A 152 1.02 1.49 -11.56
CA LEU A 152 1.76 0.24 -11.48
C LEU A 152 0.81 -0.93 -11.73
N ARG A 153 1.12 -1.77 -12.71
CA ARG A 153 0.46 -3.06 -12.86
C ARG A 153 1.09 -4.06 -11.88
N CYS A 154 0.25 -4.64 -11.03
CA CYS A 154 0.69 -5.53 -9.94
C CYS A 154 0.79 -7.01 -10.35
N LYS A 155 0.58 -7.35 -11.62
CA LYS A 155 0.74 -8.70 -12.18
C LYS A 155 1.72 -8.70 -13.33
N GLU A 156 2.32 -9.85 -13.58
CA GLU A 156 3.21 -10.02 -14.73
C GLU A 156 2.50 -9.79 -16.09
N PRO A 157 3.16 -9.10 -17.02
CA PRO A 157 4.42 -8.40 -16.85
C PRO A 157 4.24 -7.14 -16.01
N TYR A 158 5.05 -6.99 -14.95
CA TYR A 158 5.05 -5.80 -14.10
C TYR A 158 5.46 -4.59 -14.94
N THR A 159 4.65 -3.55 -14.92
CA THR A 159 4.90 -2.36 -15.73
C THR A 159 4.49 -1.12 -14.94
N ALA A 160 5.39 -0.17 -14.82
CA ALA A 160 5.13 1.13 -14.22
C ALA A 160 5.08 2.21 -15.30
N PHE A 161 4.05 3.03 -15.25
CA PHE A 161 3.90 4.22 -16.08
C PHE A 161 3.89 5.44 -15.19
N VAL A 162 4.68 6.43 -15.53
CA VAL A 162 4.64 7.75 -14.87
C VAL A 162 4.19 8.79 -15.90
N PHE A 163 3.18 9.52 -15.53
CA PHE A 163 2.60 10.57 -16.35
C PHE A 163 2.86 11.92 -15.71
N LEU A 164 3.43 12.83 -16.49
CA LEU A 164 3.70 14.23 -16.11
C LEU A 164 2.76 15.20 -16.83
N ASN A 165 1.78 14.69 -17.56
CA ASN A 165 0.83 15.51 -18.29
C ASN A 165 -0.18 16.14 -17.31
N SER A 166 -0.21 17.47 -17.26
CA SER A 166 -1.03 18.24 -16.32
C SER A 166 -2.53 17.95 -16.42
N THR A 167 -3.04 17.70 -17.63
CA THR A 167 -4.46 17.38 -17.83
C THR A 167 -4.79 16.00 -17.27
N LEU A 168 -3.97 14.98 -17.56
CA LEU A 168 -4.17 13.64 -17.03
C LEU A 168 -3.99 13.62 -15.52
N THR A 169 -2.96 14.27 -14.99
CA THR A 169 -2.70 14.38 -13.56
C THR A 169 -3.88 15.01 -12.83
N LYS A 170 -4.42 16.10 -13.39
CA LYS A 170 -5.61 16.75 -12.85
C LYS A 170 -6.81 15.80 -12.85
N SER A 171 -7.10 15.14 -13.97
CA SER A 171 -8.24 14.23 -14.08
C SER A 171 -8.16 13.06 -13.07
N VAL A 172 -6.96 12.51 -12.88
CA VAL A 172 -6.75 11.45 -11.86
C VAL A 172 -6.87 12.00 -10.45
N SER A 173 -6.34 13.20 -10.18
CA SER A 173 -6.47 13.89 -8.90
C SER A 173 -7.94 14.15 -8.55
N ASP A 174 -8.71 14.67 -9.51
CA ASP A 174 -10.13 14.95 -9.34
C ASP A 174 -10.89 13.65 -9.04
N TYR A 175 -10.61 12.59 -9.78
CA TYR A 175 -11.20 11.25 -9.55
C TYR A 175 -10.88 10.69 -8.17
N LEU A 176 -9.61 10.71 -7.74
CA LEU A 176 -9.22 10.22 -6.42
C LEU A 176 -9.81 11.08 -5.29
N SER A 177 -9.92 12.39 -5.51
CA SER A 177 -10.56 13.33 -4.58
C SER A 177 -12.07 13.04 -4.45
N GLU A 178 -12.73 12.72 -5.56
CA GLU A 178 -14.13 12.31 -5.57
C GLU A 178 -14.32 10.98 -4.81
N LEU A 179 -13.46 9.99 -5.02
CA LEU A 179 -13.49 8.75 -4.24
C LEU A 179 -13.35 9.03 -2.74
N ILE A 180 -12.38 9.86 -2.36
CA ILE A 180 -12.21 10.24 -0.95
C ILE A 180 -13.48 10.94 -0.47
N GLY A 181 -14.01 11.93 -1.20
CA GLY A 181 -15.21 12.67 -0.80
C GLY A 181 -16.44 11.79 -0.63
N ASN A 182 -16.61 10.79 -1.47
CA ASN A 182 -17.77 9.88 -1.44
C ASN A 182 -17.68 8.80 -0.36
N TYR A 183 -16.47 8.38 0.00
CA TYR A 183 -16.23 7.25 0.91
C TYR A 183 -15.45 7.63 2.18
N ALA A 184 -15.06 8.89 2.35
CA ALA A 184 -14.40 9.33 3.56
C ALA A 184 -15.34 9.12 4.77
N ALA A 185 -14.88 8.33 5.71
CA ALA A 185 -15.51 8.16 7.00
C ALA A 185 -14.72 8.94 8.05
N ASP A 186 -15.40 9.33 9.13
CA ASP A 186 -14.66 9.84 10.27
C ASP A 186 -13.71 8.76 10.83
N ARG A 187 -12.73 9.19 11.59
CA ARG A 187 -11.69 8.32 12.13
C ARG A 187 -12.26 7.17 12.98
N ARG A 188 -13.35 7.40 13.68
CA ARG A 188 -14.02 6.39 14.51
C ARG A 188 -14.66 5.31 13.65
N SER A 189 -15.45 5.71 12.66
CA SER A 189 -16.11 4.78 11.72
C SER A 189 -15.10 3.95 10.91
N THR A 190 -13.97 4.56 10.52
CA THR A 190 -12.86 3.85 9.87
C THR A 190 -12.28 2.77 10.79
N LEU A 191 -12.03 3.10 12.06
CA LEU A 191 -11.52 2.14 13.04
C LEU A 191 -12.50 1.02 13.34
N GLU A 192 -13.80 1.31 13.45
CA GLU A 192 -14.85 0.29 13.64
C GLU A 192 -14.90 -0.68 12.44
N THR A 193 -14.72 -0.18 11.22
CA THR A 193 -14.67 -1.02 10.01
C THR A 193 -13.42 -1.90 9.99
N LEU A 194 -12.25 -1.35 10.31
CA LEU A 194 -11.02 -2.14 10.42
C LEU A 194 -11.10 -3.19 11.51
N ASP A 195 -11.73 -2.88 12.64
CA ASP A 195 -11.92 -3.83 13.73
C ASP A 195 -12.82 -5.01 13.32
N LYS A 196 -13.90 -4.74 12.58
CA LYS A 196 -14.73 -5.79 11.99
C LYS A 196 -13.92 -6.70 11.06
N LEU A 197 -13.10 -6.12 10.16
CA LEU A 197 -12.24 -6.87 9.25
C LEU A 197 -11.23 -7.74 10.01
N ARG A 198 -10.65 -7.21 11.09
CA ARG A 198 -9.74 -7.95 11.97
C ARG A 198 -10.41 -9.16 12.61
N HIS A 199 -11.64 -9.03 13.08
CA HIS A 199 -12.39 -10.12 13.72
C HIS A 199 -12.92 -11.16 12.72
N LEU A 200 -13.27 -10.75 11.50
CA LEU A 200 -13.65 -11.69 10.43
C LEU A 200 -12.47 -12.58 10.01
N SER A 201 -11.25 -12.14 10.29
CA SER A 201 -10.03 -12.92 10.01
C SER A 201 -9.78 -14.03 11.02
N GLY A 202 -10.42 -14.01 12.17
CA GLY A 202 -10.26 -15.01 13.25
C GLY A 202 -11.23 -16.20 13.16
N ARG A 203 -12.10 -16.22 12.19
CA ARG A 203 -13.02 -17.36 11.94
C ARG A 203 -12.58 -18.13 10.71
#